data_d4650c35ea4d5530bfa276423a2cea62
#
_entry.id   d4650c35ea4d5530bfa276423a2cea62
#
_cell.length_a   1.000
_cell.length_b   1.000
_cell.length_c   1.000
_cell.angle_alpha   90.00
_cell.angle_beta   90.00
_cell.angle_gamma   90.00
#
_symmetry.space_group_name_H-M   'P 1'
#
loop_
_entity.id
_entity.type
_entity.pdbx_description
1 polymer ?
#
loop_
_entity_poly.entity_id
_entity_poly.type
_entity_poly.pdbx_seq_one_letter_code
_entity_poly.pdbx_strand_id
1 'polypeptide(L)' 'MKQFEEFEKQFLFERINNPWYRLGQAFLNTFPEINRSMEEDGDLGVNQANKIWNSSKREEVLELLDWYIEE' A
#
# COMPACT_ATOMS: atom_id res chain seq x y z
N MET A 1 -2.47 5.33 11.50
CA MET A 1 -1.32 5.94 10.84
C MET A 1 -1.75 7.15 10.04
N LYS A 2 -1.23 8.30 10.40
CA LYS A 2 -1.69 9.58 9.85
C LYS A 2 -1.44 9.72 8.35
N GLN A 3 -0.24 9.33 7.90
CA GLN A 3 0.09 9.40 6.47
C GLN A 3 -0.79 8.49 5.63
N PHE A 4 -1.15 7.33 6.18
CA PHE A 4 -2.06 6.42 5.51
C PHE A 4 -3.46 7.02 5.38
N GLU A 5 -3.94 7.69 6.41
CA GLU A 5 -5.26 8.32 6.39
C GLU A 5 -5.34 9.42 5.32
N GLU A 6 -4.31 10.23 5.21
CA GLU A 6 -4.25 11.27 4.18
C GLU A 6 -4.20 10.67 2.77
N PHE A 7 -3.41 9.64 2.61
CA PHE A 7 -3.33 8.89 1.35
C PHE A 7 -4.69 8.28 1.01
N GLU A 8 -5.36 7.67 1.99
CA GLU A 8 -6.64 7.01 1.78
C GLU A 8 -7.71 7.99 1.27
N LYS A 9 -7.73 9.19 1.80
CA LYS A 9 -8.66 10.23 1.33
C LYS A 9 -8.43 10.55 -0.13
N GLN A 10 -7.18 10.70 -0.52
CA GLN A 10 -6.82 10.98 -1.91
C GLN A 10 -7.18 9.80 -2.81
N PHE A 11 -6.91 8.59 -2.36
CA PHE A 11 -7.25 7.37 -3.10
C PHE A 11 -8.75 7.26 -3.34
N LEU A 12 -9.56 7.50 -2.32
CA LEU A 12 -11.02 7.41 -2.45
C LEU A 12 -11.53 8.40 -3.50
N PHE A 13 -10.91 9.56 -3.56
CA PHE A 13 -11.25 10.57 -4.57
C PHE A 13 -10.89 10.09 -5.98
N GLU A 14 -9.70 9.56 -6.15
CA GLU A 14 -9.24 9.05 -7.45
C GLU A 14 -10.04 7.85 -7.94
N ARG A 15 -10.49 7.00 -7.00
CA ARG A 15 -11.26 5.81 -7.32
C ARG A 15 -12.61 6.10 -7.97
N ILE A 16 -13.15 7.29 -7.78
CA ILE A 16 -14.40 7.69 -8.43
C ILE A 16 -14.27 7.55 -9.95
N ASN A 17 -13.11 7.92 -10.50
CA ASN A 17 -12.86 7.84 -11.94
C ASN A 17 -12.18 6.53 -12.36
N ASN A 18 -11.62 5.78 -11.40
CA ASN A 18 -10.85 4.57 -11.67
C ASN A 18 -11.27 3.47 -10.67
N PRO A 19 -12.48 2.90 -10.82
CA PRO A 19 -13.01 1.94 -9.84
C PRO A 19 -12.21 0.64 -9.75
N TRP A 20 -11.40 0.33 -10.75
CA TRP A 20 -10.53 -0.86 -10.75
C TRP A 20 -9.21 -0.63 -9.98
N TYR A 21 -8.92 0.58 -9.58
CA TYR A 21 -7.67 0.91 -8.90
C TYR A 21 -7.69 0.35 -7.47
N ARG A 22 -6.75 -0.53 -7.15
CA ARG A 22 -6.70 -1.18 -5.83
C ARG A 22 -6.01 -0.30 -4.82
N LEU A 23 -6.46 -0.36 -3.57
CA LEU A 23 -5.90 0.43 -2.48
C LEU A 23 -4.39 0.18 -2.30
N GLY A 24 -3.99 -1.10 -2.26
CA GLY A 24 -2.57 -1.45 -2.11
C GLY A 24 -1.71 -1.01 -3.28
N GLN A 25 -2.23 -1.14 -4.50
CA GLN A 25 -1.55 -0.67 -5.70
C GLN A 25 -1.31 0.84 -5.62
N ALA A 26 -2.33 1.59 -5.26
CA ALA A 26 -2.23 3.03 -5.12
C ALA A 26 -1.22 3.43 -4.03
N PHE A 27 -1.21 2.68 -2.92
CA PHE A 27 -0.28 2.93 -1.82
C PHE A 27 1.16 2.77 -2.27
N LEU A 28 1.48 1.67 -2.93
CA LEU A 28 2.86 1.42 -3.37
C LEU A 28 3.31 2.41 -4.45
N ASN A 29 2.40 2.89 -5.27
CA ASN A 29 2.70 3.92 -6.27
C ASN A 29 2.95 5.28 -5.61
N THR A 30 2.24 5.57 -4.52
CA THR A 30 2.37 6.84 -3.81
C THR A 30 3.62 6.88 -2.94
N PHE A 31 4.03 5.73 -2.41
CA PHE A 31 5.19 5.60 -1.53
C PHE A 31 6.21 4.62 -2.11
N PRO A 32 6.89 4.99 -3.20
CA PRO A 32 7.82 4.07 -3.89
C PRO A 32 9.00 3.64 -3.02
N GLU A 33 9.39 4.44 -2.04
CA GLU A 33 10.47 4.09 -1.11
C GLU A 33 10.11 2.90 -0.23
N ILE A 34 8.84 2.75 0.11
CA ILE A 34 8.37 1.59 0.89
C ILE A 34 8.42 0.34 0.04
N ASN A 35 7.97 0.43 -1.20
CA ASN A 35 8.04 -0.68 -2.14
C ASN A 35 9.49 -1.12 -2.35
N ARG A 36 10.41 -0.17 -2.47
CA ARG A 36 11.84 -0.45 -2.62
C ARG A 36 12.40 -1.16 -1.39
N SER A 37 12.03 -0.70 -0.19
CA SER A 37 12.45 -1.36 1.05
C SER A 37 12.00 -2.81 1.10
N MET A 38 10.78 -3.09 0.66
CA MET A 38 10.26 -4.46 0.60
C MET A 38 11.06 -5.31 -0.37
N GLU A 39 11.39 -4.77 -1.53
CA GLU A 39 12.21 -5.50 -2.52
C GLU A 39 13.59 -5.82 -1.98
N GLU A 40 14.18 -4.92 -1.19
CA GLU A 40 15.50 -5.11 -0.59
C GLU A 40 15.51 -6.22 0.47
N ASP A 41 14.36 -6.53 1.07
CA ASP A 41 14.23 -7.60 2.06
C ASP A 41 14.18 -8.99 1.43
N GLY A 42 14.37 -9.10 0.14
CA GLY A 42 14.40 -10.39 -0.56
C GLY A 42 13.02 -10.95 -0.82
N ASP A 43 12.93 -12.29 -0.86
CA ASP A 43 11.69 -12.97 -1.28
C ASP A 43 10.51 -12.69 -0.36
N LEU A 44 10.74 -12.57 0.93
CA LEU A 44 9.65 -12.27 1.89
C LEU A 44 9.07 -10.88 1.62
N GLY A 45 9.94 -9.90 1.43
CA GLY A 45 9.50 -8.53 1.13
C GLY A 45 8.79 -8.42 -0.21
N VAL A 46 9.30 -9.09 -1.22
CA VAL A 46 8.68 -9.12 -2.55
C VAL A 46 7.29 -9.76 -2.48
N ASN A 47 7.16 -10.86 -1.73
CA ASN A 47 5.86 -11.51 -1.55
C ASN A 47 4.87 -10.60 -0.83
N GLN A 48 5.31 -9.88 0.19
CA GLN A 48 4.45 -8.93 0.89
C GLN A 48 4.02 -7.76 -0.02
N ALA A 49 4.94 -7.24 -0.81
CA ALA A 49 4.63 -6.19 -1.77
C ALA A 49 3.57 -6.65 -2.78
N ASN A 50 3.69 -7.89 -3.27
CA ASN A 50 2.70 -8.47 -4.17
C ASN A 50 1.32 -8.61 -3.52
N LYS A 51 1.28 -9.01 -2.26
CA LYS A 51 0.02 -9.11 -1.51
C LYS A 51 -0.63 -7.74 -1.34
N ILE A 52 0.16 -6.74 -1.01
CA ILE A 52 -0.33 -5.36 -0.87
C ILE A 52 -0.86 -4.86 -2.22
N TRP A 53 -0.10 -5.05 -3.28
CA TRP A 53 -0.48 -4.62 -4.63
C TRP A 53 -1.85 -5.15 -5.05
N ASN A 54 -2.15 -6.39 -4.66
CA ASN A 54 -3.41 -7.04 -5.04
C ASN A 54 -4.53 -6.84 -4.02
N SER A 55 -4.27 -6.15 -2.91
CA SER A 55 -5.27 -5.95 -1.87
C SER A 55 -6.10 -4.70 -2.09
N SER A 56 -7.41 -4.85 -1.86
CA SER A 56 -8.35 -3.74 -1.88
C SER A 56 -8.92 -3.44 -0.49
N LYS A 57 -8.50 -4.19 0.53
CA LYS A 57 -9.01 -4.07 1.90
C LYS A 57 -8.04 -3.28 2.76
N ARG A 58 -8.57 -2.24 3.40
CA ARG A 58 -7.80 -1.35 4.26
C ARG A 58 -7.06 -2.10 5.37
N GLU A 59 -7.75 -2.97 6.07
CA GLU A 59 -7.18 -3.72 7.19
C GLU A 59 -6.03 -4.62 6.74
N GLU A 60 -6.20 -5.26 5.61
CA GLU A 60 -5.17 -6.16 5.06
C GLU A 60 -3.92 -5.38 4.66
N VAL A 61 -4.09 -4.24 4.01
CA VAL A 61 -2.95 -3.40 3.62
C VAL A 61 -2.21 -2.90 4.85
N LEU A 62 -2.93 -2.41 5.87
CA LEU A 62 -2.32 -1.92 7.11
C LEU A 62 -1.56 -3.03 7.84
N GLU A 63 -2.11 -4.22 7.90
CA GLU A 63 -1.46 -5.36 8.54
C GLU A 63 -0.14 -5.71 7.83
N LEU A 64 -0.15 -5.74 6.51
CA LEU A 64 1.05 -6.05 5.72
C LEU A 64 2.10 -4.95 5.81
N LEU A 65 1.69 -3.70 6.05
CA LEU A 65 2.59 -2.56 6.18
C LEU A 65 3.18 -2.40 7.57
N ASP A 66 2.66 -3.11 8.56
CA ASP A 66 3.04 -2.93 9.97
C ASP A 66 4.55 -3.05 10.22
N TRP A 67 5.24 -3.84 9.42
CA TRP A 67 6.68 -4.07 9.51
C TRP A 67 7.53 -2.93 8.93
N TYR A 68 6.94 -2.08 8.08
CA TYR A 68 7.68 -1.11 7.29
C TYR A 68 7.34 0.33 7.65
N ILE A 69 6.28 0.55 8.41
CA ILE A 69 5.79 1.89 8.72
C ILE A 69 5.62 2.03 10.22
N GLU A 70 6.27 3.04 10.79
CA GLU A 70 6.10 3.41 12.19
C GLU A 70 5.19 4.65 12.26
N GLU A 71 4.29 4.64 13.20
CA GLU A 71 3.43 5.79 13.45
C GLU A 71 4.16 6.88 14.21
#